data_4daa7c0293db93dda9c97d9bd7b35507
#
_entry.id   4daa7c0293db93dda9c97d9bd7b35507
#
_cell.length_a   1.000
_cell.length_b   1.000
_cell.length_c   1.000
_cell.angle_alpha   90.00
_cell.angle_beta   90.00
_cell.angle_gamma   90.00
#
_symmetry.space_group_name_H-M   'P 1'
#
loop_
_entity.id
_entity.type
_entity.pdbx_description
1 polymer ?
#
loop_
_entity_poly.entity_id
_entity_poly.type
_entity_poly.pdbx_seq_one_letter_code
_entity_poly.pdbx_strand_id
1 'polypeptide(L)'
;MKEIDWSNLSFGYMRTDYNVRCYYRDGKWGELELCSEETLNIHMAATCLHYGQEAFEGLKAYRGKDGKIRIFRPEANAERLQSTCRGILMPELPTEKFCEAVKKVVKANERFIPPYESGASLYIRPLLIGTGAQVGVHPASEYMFVVFVTPVGPYFKGGFATNPYVIIRQYDRAAPLGTGTFKVGGNYAASLRANKMAHDAGYASEFYLDAKEKKYIDECGAANFFGIKNNTYVTPLSTSILPSITNRSLMQLAEDMGMKVERRPIPEEELTTFEEAGACGTAAVISPIGRIDDLENQKSYIIAKDGKPGPISEKLYHKLRGIQYGDETDPYGWVTVLD
;
A
#
# COMPACT_ATOMS: atom_id res chain seq x y z
N MET A 1 1.74 -30.12 -11.37
CA MET A 1 1.97 -28.67 -11.14
C MET A 1 3.33 -28.51 -10.50
N LYS A 2 4.14 -27.51 -10.90
CA LYS A 2 5.41 -27.25 -10.21
C LYS A 2 5.11 -26.84 -8.75
N GLU A 3 5.85 -27.41 -7.82
CA GLU A 3 5.83 -27.01 -6.41
C GLU A 3 6.28 -25.56 -6.29
N ILE A 4 5.57 -24.76 -5.46
CA ILE A 4 5.90 -23.33 -5.29
C ILE A 4 7.07 -23.24 -4.33
N ASP A 5 8.15 -22.61 -4.76
CA ASP A 5 9.30 -22.30 -3.89
C ASP A 5 8.94 -21.06 -3.05
N TRP A 6 8.39 -21.30 -1.86
CA TRP A 6 7.99 -20.27 -0.91
C TRP A 6 9.15 -19.45 -0.38
N SER A 7 10.35 -19.96 -0.40
CA SER A 7 11.56 -19.30 0.12
C SER A 7 12.12 -18.24 -0.84
N ASN A 8 11.75 -18.32 -2.13
CA ASN A 8 12.32 -17.47 -3.18
C ASN A 8 11.27 -16.60 -3.89
N LEU A 9 10.17 -16.30 -3.22
CA LEU A 9 9.17 -15.38 -3.74
C LEU A 9 9.71 -13.95 -3.80
N SER A 10 9.41 -13.27 -4.91
CA SER A 10 9.59 -11.81 -5.05
C SER A 10 8.24 -11.09 -4.91
N PHE A 11 8.24 -9.77 -4.98
CA PHE A 11 7.00 -8.99 -5.12
C PHE A 11 6.61 -8.86 -6.60
N GLY A 12 6.52 -10.01 -7.28
CA GLY A 12 6.19 -10.13 -8.71
C GLY A 12 4.87 -10.84 -8.95
N TYR A 13 4.36 -10.74 -10.18
CA TYR A 13 3.17 -11.47 -10.57
C TYR A 13 3.47 -12.97 -10.73
N MET A 14 2.64 -13.79 -10.09
CA MET A 14 2.57 -15.24 -10.30
C MET A 14 1.12 -15.58 -10.64
N ARG A 15 0.91 -16.34 -11.71
CA ARG A 15 -0.40 -16.83 -12.08
C ARG A 15 -1.01 -17.68 -10.98
N THR A 16 -2.28 -17.42 -10.66
CA THR A 16 -3.12 -18.20 -9.75
C THR A 16 -4.31 -18.79 -10.51
N ASP A 17 -5.17 -19.56 -9.83
CA ASP A 17 -6.23 -20.30 -10.54
C ASP A 17 -7.39 -19.40 -10.96
N TYR A 18 -7.74 -18.42 -10.11
CA TYR A 18 -8.95 -17.63 -10.30
C TYR A 18 -8.74 -16.15 -9.96
N ASN A 19 -9.54 -15.32 -10.61
CA ASN A 19 -9.83 -13.96 -10.22
C ASN A 19 -11.35 -13.79 -10.05
N VAL A 20 -11.79 -12.70 -9.43
CA VAL A 20 -13.20 -12.34 -9.30
C VAL A 20 -13.46 -11.10 -10.12
N ARG A 21 -14.55 -11.08 -10.89
CA ARG A 21 -14.99 -9.94 -11.71
C ARG A 21 -16.40 -9.51 -11.32
N CYS A 22 -16.66 -8.22 -11.43
CA CYS A 22 -17.98 -7.64 -11.27
C CYS A 22 -18.12 -6.43 -12.21
N TYR A 23 -19.22 -6.35 -12.90
CA TYR A 23 -19.45 -5.30 -13.90
C TYR A 23 -20.45 -4.28 -13.39
N TYR A 24 -20.19 -3.01 -13.70
CA TYR A 24 -21.14 -1.92 -13.51
C TYR A 24 -21.70 -1.53 -14.88
N ARG A 25 -22.99 -1.75 -15.07
CA ARG A 25 -23.74 -1.46 -16.30
C ARG A 25 -25.13 -0.98 -15.95
N ASP A 26 -25.69 -0.12 -16.77
CA ASP A 26 -27.06 0.41 -16.58
C ASP A 26 -27.28 0.98 -15.16
N GLY A 27 -26.28 1.67 -14.62
CA GLY A 27 -26.37 2.31 -13.32
C GLY A 27 -26.28 1.38 -12.10
N LYS A 28 -25.91 0.11 -12.24
CA LYS A 28 -25.86 -0.86 -11.14
C LYS A 28 -24.72 -1.85 -11.25
N TRP A 29 -24.25 -2.32 -10.10
CA TRP A 29 -23.31 -3.43 -9.96
C TRP A 29 -24.01 -4.78 -10.21
N GLY A 30 -23.40 -5.63 -11.00
CA GLY A 30 -23.81 -7.01 -11.24
C GLY A 30 -23.34 -7.97 -10.14
N GLU A 31 -23.36 -9.27 -10.46
CA GLU A 31 -22.92 -10.33 -9.57
C GLU A 31 -21.40 -10.50 -9.59
N LEU A 32 -20.86 -11.16 -8.55
CA LEU A 32 -19.47 -11.53 -8.46
C LEU A 32 -19.19 -12.84 -9.19
N GLU A 33 -18.49 -12.76 -10.29
CA GLU A 33 -18.15 -13.90 -11.14
C GLU A 33 -16.74 -14.42 -10.84
N LEU A 34 -16.59 -15.72 -10.59
CA LEU A 34 -15.29 -16.38 -10.50
C LEU A 34 -14.80 -16.73 -11.90
N CYS A 35 -13.60 -16.31 -12.27
CA CYS A 35 -13.05 -16.44 -13.60
C CYS A 35 -11.62 -16.99 -13.57
N SER A 36 -11.28 -17.94 -14.44
CA SER A 36 -9.91 -18.49 -14.58
C SER A 36 -9.09 -17.80 -15.66
N GLU A 37 -9.72 -16.98 -16.51
CA GLU A 37 -9.04 -16.20 -17.54
C GLU A 37 -8.26 -15.04 -16.91
N GLU A 38 -6.95 -14.96 -17.17
CA GLU A 38 -6.08 -13.92 -16.59
C GLU A 38 -5.96 -12.64 -17.43
N THR A 39 -6.54 -12.67 -18.64
CA THR A 39 -6.59 -11.49 -19.51
C THR A 39 -7.96 -10.83 -19.48
N LEU A 40 -7.99 -9.51 -19.73
CA LEU A 40 -9.22 -8.74 -19.81
C LEU A 40 -9.47 -8.34 -21.26
N ASN A 41 -10.68 -8.59 -21.75
CA ASN A 41 -11.13 -8.05 -23.04
C ASN A 41 -11.69 -6.65 -22.82
N ILE A 42 -10.94 -5.62 -23.20
CA ILE A 42 -11.29 -4.21 -23.00
C ILE A 42 -11.35 -3.52 -24.37
N HIS A 43 -12.37 -2.69 -24.58
CA HIS A 43 -12.48 -1.88 -25.80
C HIS A 43 -11.31 -0.89 -25.89
N MET A 44 -10.73 -0.69 -27.08
CA MET A 44 -9.58 0.20 -27.28
C MET A 44 -9.84 1.66 -26.88
N ALA A 45 -11.08 2.12 -26.86
CA ALA A 45 -11.49 3.46 -26.42
C ALA A 45 -11.94 3.50 -24.95
N ALA A 46 -11.59 2.51 -24.12
CA ALA A 46 -11.91 2.52 -22.69
C ALA A 46 -11.20 3.68 -21.99
N THR A 47 -11.89 4.35 -21.05
CA THR A 47 -11.36 5.53 -20.34
C THR A 47 -10.13 5.22 -19.49
N CYS A 48 -10.01 4.01 -18.96
CA CYS A 48 -8.82 3.59 -18.21
C CYS A 48 -7.55 3.60 -19.06
N LEU A 49 -7.64 3.32 -20.38
CA LEU A 49 -6.48 3.28 -21.27
C LEU A 49 -6.01 4.68 -21.71
N HIS A 50 -6.91 5.65 -21.78
CA HIS A 50 -6.60 6.98 -22.31
C HIS A 50 -6.49 8.06 -21.24
N TYR A 51 -7.32 7.97 -20.20
CA TYR A 51 -7.44 9.02 -19.18
C TYR A 51 -7.07 8.54 -17.79
N GLY A 52 -6.60 7.30 -17.64
CA GLY A 52 -6.24 6.73 -16.35
C GLY A 52 -7.40 6.69 -15.37
N GLN A 53 -8.66 6.58 -15.85
CA GLN A 53 -9.83 6.44 -14.98
C GLN A 53 -9.86 5.03 -14.40
N GLU A 54 -9.03 4.84 -13.37
CA GLU A 54 -8.86 3.58 -12.66
C GLU A 54 -8.48 3.83 -11.20
N ALA A 55 -8.84 2.90 -10.34
CA ALA A 55 -8.50 2.90 -8.93
C ALA A 55 -8.10 1.49 -8.52
N PHE A 56 -7.12 1.36 -7.62
CA PHE A 56 -6.71 0.05 -7.15
C PHE A 56 -6.51 0.02 -5.65
N GLU A 57 -6.54 -1.17 -5.08
CA GLU A 57 -6.25 -1.42 -3.69
C GLU A 57 -5.16 -2.49 -3.53
N GLY A 58 -4.64 -2.59 -2.32
CA GLY A 58 -3.67 -3.61 -1.96
C GLY A 58 -3.84 -4.01 -0.53
N LEU A 59 -4.14 -5.28 -0.30
CA LEU A 59 -4.23 -5.90 1.01
C LEU A 59 -3.63 -7.30 0.98
N LYS A 60 -3.57 -7.97 2.11
CA LYS A 60 -2.92 -9.27 2.21
C LYS A 60 -3.77 -10.26 2.99
N ALA A 61 -3.67 -11.53 2.60
CA ALA A 61 -4.11 -12.66 3.39
C ALA A 61 -2.90 -13.43 3.92
N TYR A 62 -3.05 -13.94 5.14
CA TYR A 62 -2.01 -14.63 5.89
C TYR A 62 -2.52 -15.98 6.37
N ARG A 63 -1.67 -17.00 6.36
CA ARG A 63 -1.94 -18.26 7.07
C ARG A 63 -1.31 -18.16 8.45
N GLY A 64 -2.13 -18.26 9.47
CA GLY A 64 -1.66 -18.27 10.86
C GLY A 64 -1.04 -19.62 11.24
N LYS A 65 -0.36 -19.67 12.37
CA LYS A 65 0.22 -20.88 12.97
C LYS A 65 -0.85 -21.94 13.28
N ASP A 66 -2.08 -21.51 13.54
CA ASP A 66 -3.26 -22.36 13.74
C ASP A 66 -3.90 -22.87 12.42
N GLY A 67 -3.27 -22.59 11.28
CA GLY A 67 -3.74 -22.95 9.94
C GLY A 67 -4.85 -22.04 9.38
N LYS A 68 -5.45 -21.17 10.18
CA LYS A 68 -6.53 -20.28 9.73
C LYS A 68 -6.03 -19.20 8.79
N ILE A 69 -6.88 -18.81 7.86
CA ILE A 69 -6.61 -17.74 6.91
C ILE A 69 -7.17 -16.43 7.46
N ARG A 70 -6.37 -15.39 7.41
CA ARG A 70 -6.68 -14.06 7.93
C ARG A 70 -6.50 -13.00 6.87
N ILE A 71 -7.48 -12.12 6.71
CA ILE A 71 -7.41 -10.94 5.83
C ILE A 71 -7.39 -9.70 6.71
N PHE A 72 -6.43 -8.81 6.50
CA PHE A 72 -6.23 -7.64 7.34
C PHE A 72 -6.99 -6.43 6.80
N ARG A 73 -7.96 -5.90 7.57
CA ARG A 73 -8.73 -4.67 7.38
C ARG A 73 -9.37 -4.51 5.98
N PRO A 74 -10.06 -5.51 5.43
CA PRO A 74 -10.64 -5.40 4.09
C PRO A 74 -11.69 -4.27 4.00
N GLU A 75 -12.46 -4.01 5.06
CA GLU A 75 -13.44 -2.92 5.12
C GLU A 75 -12.77 -1.54 4.95
N ALA A 76 -11.63 -1.32 5.59
CA ALA A 76 -10.87 -0.07 5.44
C ALA A 76 -10.33 0.13 4.01
N ASN A 77 -10.01 -0.96 3.31
CA ASN A 77 -9.64 -0.90 1.88
C ASN A 77 -10.87 -0.57 1.01
N ALA A 78 -12.04 -1.15 1.31
CA ALA A 78 -13.29 -0.82 0.63
C ALA A 78 -13.64 0.67 0.76
N GLU A 79 -13.60 1.21 1.98
CA GLU A 79 -13.86 2.63 2.26
C GLU A 79 -12.88 3.55 1.51
N ARG A 80 -11.60 3.17 1.44
CA ARG A 80 -10.60 3.95 0.70
C ARG A 80 -10.81 3.87 -0.80
N LEU A 81 -11.20 2.71 -1.35
CA LEU A 81 -11.61 2.59 -2.74
C LEU A 81 -12.79 3.50 -3.05
N GLN A 82 -13.83 3.54 -2.19
CA GLN A 82 -14.97 4.45 -2.33
C GLN A 82 -14.54 5.91 -2.31
N SER A 83 -13.63 6.29 -1.40
CA SER A 83 -13.06 7.64 -1.37
C SER A 83 -12.34 7.98 -2.68
N THR A 84 -11.57 7.04 -3.24
CA THR A 84 -10.92 7.21 -4.55
C THR A 84 -11.96 7.35 -5.65
N CYS A 85 -12.99 6.52 -5.65
CA CYS A 85 -14.09 6.59 -6.64
C CYS A 85 -14.77 7.96 -6.65
N ARG A 86 -15.08 8.51 -5.47
CA ARG A 86 -15.64 9.88 -5.38
C ARG A 86 -14.70 10.92 -5.97
N GLY A 87 -13.39 10.77 -5.74
CA GLY A 87 -12.38 11.72 -6.20
C GLY A 87 -12.20 11.77 -7.72
N ILE A 88 -12.46 10.66 -8.42
CA ILE A 88 -12.30 10.56 -9.88
C ILE A 88 -13.59 10.16 -10.60
N LEU A 89 -14.75 10.41 -9.96
CA LEU A 89 -16.09 10.25 -10.50
C LEU A 89 -16.37 8.83 -11.05
N MET A 90 -16.02 7.81 -10.28
CA MET A 90 -16.36 6.41 -10.54
C MET A 90 -17.49 5.95 -9.61
N PRO A 91 -18.28 4.94 -9.98
CA PRO A 91 -19.30 4.37 -9.09
C PRO A 91 -18.67 3.68 -7.89
N GLU A 92 -19.17 3.98 -6.70
CA GLU A 92 -18.74 3.32 -5.49
C GLU A 92 -19.18 1.85 -5.47
N LEU A 93 -18.26 0.94 -5.18
CA LEU A 93 -18.60 -0.45 -4.91
C LEU A 93 -19.02 -0.58 -3.44
N PRO A 94 -20.16 -1.20 -3.11
CA PRO A 94 -20.56 -1.42 -1.73
C PRO A 94 -19.50 -2.19 -0.93
N THR A 95 -19.29 -1.81 0.33
CA THR A 95 -18.28 -2.43 1.22
C THR A 95 -18.48 -3.93 1.34
N GLU A 96 -19.71 -4.38 1.48
CA GLU A 96 -20.06 -5.80 1.60
C GLU A 96 -19.65 -6.57 0.34
N LYS A 97 -19.93 -6.00 -0.85
CA LYS A 97 -19.57 -6.61 -2.14
C LYS A 97 -18.07 -6.65 -2.37
N PHE A 98 -17.34 -5.61 -1.94
CA PHE A 98 -15.88 -5.61 -1.94
C PHE A 98 -15.31 -6.73 -1.06
N CYS A 99 -15.76 -6.81 0.19
CA CYS A 99 -15.31 -7.83 1.14
C CYS A 99 -15.68 -9.25 0.69
N GLU A 100 -16.85 -9.44 0.12
CA GLU A 100 -17.27 -10.72 -0.46
C GLU A 100 -16.35 -11.13 -1.63
N ALA A 101 -16.03 -10.21 -2.55
CA ALA A 101 -15.12 -10.47 -3.66
C ALA A 101 -13.73 -10.88 -3.17
N VAL A 102 -13.21 -10.18 -2.15
CA VAL A 102 -11.91 -10.47 -1.53
C VAL A 102 -11.93 -11.87 -0.87
N LYS A 103 -12.95 -12.20 -0.10
CA LYS A 103 -13.10 -13.54 0.51
C LYS A 103 -13.20 -14.63 -0.55
N LYS A 104 -14.00 -14.39 -1.59
CA LYS A 104 -14.22 -15.36 -2.70
C LYS A 104 -12.94 -15.65 -3.45
N VAL A 105 -12.15 -14.65 -3.81
CA VAL A 105 -10.88 -14.86 -4.53
C VAL A 105 -9.83 -15.56 -3.67
N VAL A 106 -9.75 -15.24 -2.37
CA VAL A 106 -8.81 -15.88 -1.44
C VAL A 106 -9.16 -17.35 -1.24
N LYS A 107 -10.43 -17.68 -0.99
CA LYS A 107 -10.89 -19.09 -0.88
C LYS A 107 -10.63 -19.88 -2.15
N ALA A 108 -10.93 -19.32 -3.33
CA ALA A 108 -10.72 -20.00 -4.61
C ALA A 108 -9.23 -20.26 -4.92
N ASN A 109 -8.33 -19.55 -4.27
CA ASN A 109 -6.88 -19.64 -4.46
C ASN A 109 -6.15 -20.09 -3.18
N GLU A 110 -6.80 -20.79 -2.27
CA GLU A 110 -6.25 -21.15 -0.96
C GLU A 110 -4.90 -21.85 -1.03
N ARG A 111 -4.66 -22.69 -2.04
CA ARG A 111 -3.39 -23.40 -2.24
C ARG A 111 -2.19 -22.48 -2.52
N PHE A 112 -2.45 -21.22 -2.88
CA PHE A 112 -1.43 -20.19 -3.12
C PHE A 112 -1.15 -19.33 -1.88
N ILE A 113 -1.81 -19.56 -0.76
CA ILE A 113 -1.52 -18.89 0.47
C ILE A 113 -0.27 -19.51 1.10
N PRO A 114 0.83 -18.73 1.22
CA PRO A 114 2.09 -19.27 1.74
C PRO A 114 1.93 -19.86 3.15
N PRO A 115 2.69 -20.91 3.49
CA PRO A 115 2.69 -21.46 4.85
C PRO A 115 3.25 -20.43 5.84
N TYR A 116 2.84 -20.53 7.10
CA TYR A 116 3.20 -19.60 8.18
C TYR A 116 4.71 -19.39 8.29
N GLU A 117 5.48 -20.48 8.25
CA GLU A 117 6.93 -20.50 8.45
C GLU A 117 7.71 -19.73 7.38
N SER A 118 7.11 -19.53 6.20
CA SER A 118 7.75 -18.82 5.09
C SER A 118 7.88 -17.32 5.33
N GLY A 119 7.09 -16.74 6.25
CA GLY A 119 6.98 -15.30 6.45
C GLY A 119 6.40 -14.53 5.25
N ALA A 120 6.02 -15.26 4.19
CA ALA A 120 5.39 -14.74 2.98
C ALA A 120 3.88 -14.55 3.17
N SER A 121 3.20 -13.97 2.19
CA SER A 121 1.77 -13.68 2.26
C SER A 121 1.11 -13.77 0.88
N LEU A 122 -0.21 -13.93 0.84
CA LEU A 122 -0.96 -13.78 -0.39
C LEU A 122 -1.34 -12.30 -0.56
N TYR A 123 -0.78 -11.65 -1.57
CA TYR A 123 -1.15 -10.28 -1.93
C TYR A 123 -2.43 -10.28 -2.74
N ILE A 124 -3.36 -9.40 -2.38
CA ILE A 124 -4.67 -9.25 -3.00
C ILE A 124 -4.69 -7.89 -3.70
N ARG A 125 -5.02 -7.87 -4.99
CA ARG A 125 -5.10 -6.68 -5.82
C ARG A 125 -6.53 -6.47 -6.32
N PRO A 126 -7.36 -5.69 -5.62
CA PRO A 126 -8.58 -5.10 -6.19
C PRO A 126 -8.22 -4.00 -7.18
N LEU A 127 -8.89 -3.99 -8.33
CA LEU A 127 -8.73 -3.03 -9.40
C LEU A 127 -10.12 -2.65 -9.93
N LEU A 128 -10.41 -1.36 -10.02
CA LEU A 128 -11.63 -0.82 -10.61
C LEU A 128 -11.27 0.06 -11.80
N ILE A 129 -11.78 -0.24 -12.98
CA ILE A 129 -11.44 0.44 -14.25
C ILE A 129 -12.68 0.88 -15.01
N GLY A 130 -12.59 2.06 -15.64
CA GLY A 130 -13.58 2.52 -16.61
C GLY A 130 -13.41 1.79 -17.94
N THR A 131 -14.43 1.04 -18.37
CA THR A 131 -14.40 0.19 -19.58
C THR A 131 -15.27 0.71 -20.72
N GLY A 132 -16.16 1.65 -20.45
CA GLY A 132 -17.02 2.26 -21.46
C GLY A 132 -16.21 2.91 -22.59
N ALA A 133 -16.66 2.68 -23.83
CA ALA A 133 -15.98 3.18 -25.03
C ALA A 133 -16.34 4.66 -25.27
N GLN A 134 -15.33 5.55 -25.23
CA GLN A 134 -15.52 6.97 -25.51
C GLN A 134 -14.21 7.67 -25.90
N VAL A 135 -14.32 8.84 -26.51
CA VAL A 135 -13.18 9.69 -26.87
C VAL A 135 -13.13 10.97 -26.03
N GLY A 136 -14.28 11.53 -25.65
CA GLY A 136 -14.35 12.73 -24.82
C GLY A 136 -13.94 12.46 -23.37
N VAL A 137 -13.40 13.48 -22.69
CA VAL A 137 -12.99 13.39 -21.28
C VAL A 137 -14.23 13.59 -20.39
N HIS A 138 -14.82 12.49 -19.98
CA HIS A 138 -15.91 12.44 -19.00
C HIS A 138 -15.93 11.04 -18.33
N PRO A 139 -16.64 10.86 -17.21
CA PRO A 139 -16.76 9.56 -16.57
C PRO A 139 -17.27 8.47 -17.53
N ALA A 140 -16.74 7.27 -17.43
CA ALA A 140 -17.17 6.14 -18.23
C ALA A 140 -18.65 5.78 -17.96
N SER A 141 -19.31 5.20 -18.95
CA SER A 141 -20.67 4.65 -18.79
C SER A 141 -20.68 3.26 -18.16
N GLU A 142 -19.58 2.52 -18.30
CA GLU A 142 -19.42 1.17 -17.79
C GLU A 142 -18.09 1.01 -17.04
N TYR A 143 -18.09 0.14 -16.03
CA TYR A 143 -16.89 -0.16 -15.24
C TYR A 143 -16.78 -1.65 -14.97
N MET A 144 -15.56 -2.09 -14.69
CA MET A 144 -15.26 -3.45 -14.25
C MET A 144 -14.42 -3.41 -12.98
N PHE A 145 -14.89 -4.12 -11.97
CA PHE A 145 -14.13 -4.40 -10.76
C PHE A 145 -13.52 -5.81 -10.89
N VAL A 146 -12.22 -5.92 -10.66
CA VAL A 146 -11.48 -7.16 -10.74
C VAL A 146 -10.67 -7.33 -9.47
N VAL A 147 -10.67 -8.55 -8.90
CA VAL A 147 -9.79 -8.89 -7.79
C VAL A 147 -8.99 -10.12 -8.17
N PHE A 148 -7.67 -10.00 -8.15
CA PHE A 148 -6.77 -11.13 -8.32
C PHE A 148 -5.79 -11.23 -7.15
N VAL A 149 -5.11 -12.36 -7.03
CA VAL A 149 -4.15 -12.64 -5.96
C VAL A 149 -2.83 -13.13 -6.53
N THR A 150 -1.76 -12.91 -5.77
CA THR A 150 -0.44 -13.47 -6.08
C THR A 150 0.34 -13.70 -4.78
N PRO A 151 1.00 -14.85 -4.59
CA PRO A 151 1.87 -15.05 -3.44
C PRO A 151 3.10 -14.13 -3.56
N VAL A 152 3.46 -13.47 -2.46
CA VAL A 152 4.60 -12.57 -2.38
C VAL A 152 5.48 -12.92 -1.20
N GLY A 153 6.79 -12.84 -1.39
CA GLY A 153 7.77 -13.04 -0.34
C GLY A 153 7.79 -11.91 0.70
N PRO A 154 8.58 -12.07 1.75
CA PRO A 154 8.86 -10.96 2.65
C PRO A 154 9.50 -9.82 1.85
N TYR A 155 9.07 -8.60 2.12
CA TYR A 155 9.55 -7.43 1.37
C TYR A 155 11.09 -7.25 1.50
N PHE A 156 11.64 -7.57 2.65
CA PHE A 156 13.07 -7.54 2.91
C PHE A 156 13.65 -8.95 2.97
N LYS A 157 14.45 -9.32 1.98
CA LYS A 157 15.16 -10.61 1.97
C LYS A 157 16.23 -10.72 3.07
N GLY A 158 16.74 -9.59 3.57
CA GLY A 158 17.75 -9.50 4.63
C GLY A 158 17.18 -9.34 6.06
N GLY A 159 15.87 -9.48 6.26
CA GLY A 159 15.23 -9.23 7.55
C GLY A 159 14.90 -7.75 7.79
N PHE A 160 14.54 -7.41 9.03
CA PHE A 160 14.18 -6.06 9.44
C PHE A 160 15.46 -5.21 9.61
N ALA A 161 15.86 -4.49 8.57
CA ALA A 161 17.08 -3.70 8.50
C ALA A 161 16.80 -2.28 8.00
N THR A 162 17.71 -1.36 8.30
CA THR A 162 17.62 0.04 7.85
C THR A 162 17.95 0.17 6.36
N ASN A 163 17.29 1.13 5.71
CA ASN A 163 17.47 1.42 4.30
C ASN A 163 17.82 2.91 4.09
N PRO A 164 18.67 3.23 3.09
CA PRO A 164 18.92 4.60 2.67
C PRO A 164 17.83 5.09 1.72
N TYR A 165 17.40 6.34 1.88
CA TYR A 165 16.47 7.05 1.00
C TYR A 165 17.12 8.30 0.43
N VAL A 166 16.59 8.83 -0.67
CA VAL A 166 17.10 10.05 -1.30
C VAL A 166 15.98 11.02 -1.61
N ILE A 167 16.15 12.28 -1.23
CA ILE A 167 15.23 13.37 -1.58
C ILE A 167 15.38 13.67 -3.07
N ILE A 168 14.28 13.58 -3.80
CA ILE A 168 14.20 13.95 -5.22
C ILE A 168 13.43 15.26 -5.34
N ARG A 169 14.14 16.37 -5.52
CA ARG A 169 13.54 17.71 -5.59
C ARG A 169 12.96 18.06 -6.96
N GLN A 170 13.46 17.41 -8.01
CA GLN A 170 13.10 17.69 -9.41
C GLN A 170 11.70 17.17 -9.80
N TYR A 171 11.11 16.30 -9.00
CA TYR A 171 9.80 15.70 -9.26
C TYR A 171 8.90 15.78 -8.05
N ASP A 172 7.62 15.98 -8.31
CA ASP A 172 6.57 15.94 -7.32
C ASP A 172 5.91 14.56 -7.33
N ARG A 173 5.49 14.10 -6.17
CA ARG A 173 4.66 12.90 -6.07
C ARG A 173 3.24 13.16 -6.59
N ALA A 174 2.66 14.29 -6.20
CA ALA A 174 1.32 14.73 -6.60
C ALA A 174 1.14 16.22 -6.35
N ALA A 175 0.27 16.87 -7.11
CA ALA A 175 -0.13 18.25 -6.85
C ALA A 175 -0.89 18.36 -5.51
N PRO A 176 -0.80 19.51 -4.78
CA PRO A 176 -1.41 19.68 -3.45
C PRO A 176 -2.93 19.49 -3.41
N LEU A 177 -3.63 19.81 -4.50
CA LEU A 177 -5.08 19.64 -4.66
C LEU A 177 -5.40 18.70 -5.84
N GLY A 178 -4.47 17.82 -6.18
CA GLY A 178 -4.63 16.82 -7.24
C GLY A 178 -5.14 15.49 -6.69
N THR A 179 -4.59 14.40 -7.23
CA THR A 179 -5.01 13.03 -6.92
C THR A 179 -4.20 12.33 -5.83
N GLY A 180 -3.32 13.06 -5.10
CA GLY A 180 -2.40 12.47 -4.13
C GLY A 180 -3.04 11.66 -3.02
N THR A 181 -4.24 12.05 -2.57
CA THR A 181 -5.02 11.33 -1.55
C THR A 181 -5.79 10.13 -2.09
N PHE A 182 -5.85 9.96 -3.41
CA PHE A 182 -6.56 8.87 -4.09
C PHE A 182 -5.59 7.80 -4.56
N LYS A 183 -6.04 6.55 -4.56
CA LYS A 183 -5.19 5.43 -4.96
C LYS A 183 -5.40 5.10 -6.45
N VAL A 184 -4.83 5.94 -7.29
CA VAL A 184 -4.92 5.89 -8.76
C VAL A 184 -3.57 5.64 -9.41
N GLY A 185 -3.52 4.88 -10.50
CA GLY A 185 -2.27 4.51 -11.18
C GLY A 185 -1.48 5.70 -11.71
N GLY A 186 -2.14 6.80 -12.04
CA GLY A 186 -1.47 8.03 -12.48
C GLY A 186 -0.44 8.55 -11.49
N ASN A 187 -0.70 8.47 -10.17
CA ASN A 187 0.26 8.86 -9.14
C ASN A 187 1.51 7.97 -9.17
N TYR A 188 1.35 6.69 -9.49
CA TYR A 188 2.45 5.72 -9.54
C TYR A 188 3.23 5.83 -10.86
N ALA A 189 2.56 6.04 -11.97
CA ALA A 189 3.22 6.31 -13.25
C ALA A 189 4.08 7.58 -13.17
N ALA A 190 3.59 8.64 -12.53
CA ALA A 190 4.35 9.88 -12.31
C ALA A 190 5.61 9.67 -11.45
N SER A 191 5.61 8.70 -10.53
CA SER A 191 6.75 8.42 -9.64
C SER A 191 7.85 7.56 -10.27
N LEU A 192 7.60 6.89 -11.40
CA LEU A 192 8.55 5.93 -12.00
C LEU A 192 9.93 6.53 -12.27
N ARG A 193 10.00 7.78 -12.71
CA ARG A 193 11.26 8.44 -13.02
C ARG A 193 12.07 8.75 -11.76
N ALA A 194 11.43 9.30 -10.74
CA ALA A 194 12.08 9.57 -9.46
C ALA A 194 12.55 8.28 -8.79
N ASN A 195 11.72 7.24 -8.82
CA ASN A 195 12.07 5.91 -8.31
C ASN A 195 13.29 5.32 -9.03
N LYS A 196 13.31 5.38 -10.37
CA LYS A 196 14.47 4.92 -11.13
C LYS A 196 15.74 5.69 -10.78
N MET A 197 15.68 7.02 -10.63
CA MET A 197 16.82 7.83 -10.22
C MET A 197 17.35 7.43 -8.84
N ALA A 198 16.47 7.18 -7.88
CA ALA A 198 16.86 6.70 -6.55
C ALA A 198 17.56 5.35 -6.62
N HIS A 199 17.01 4.39 -7.33
CA HIS A 199 17.61 3.06 -7.48
C HIS A 199 18.94 3.08 -8.24
N ASP A 200 19.05 3.85 -9.33
CA ASP A 200 20.30 4.00 -10.08
C ASP A 200 21.42 4.61 -9.21
N ALA A 201 21.07 5.44 -8.23
CA ALA A 201 21.98 6.02 -7.26
C ALA A 201 22.24 5.14 -6.02
N GLY A 202 21.67 3.92 -5.97
CA GLY A 202 21.91 2.94 -4.91
C GLY A 202 21.02 3.11 -3.65
N TYR A 203 19.94 3.87 -3.75
CA TYR A 203 18.98 4.04 -2.66
C TYR A 203 17.82 3.06 -2.75
N ALA A 204 17.20 2.77 -1.61
CA ALA A 204 16.05 1.88 -1.54
C ALA A 204 14.78 2.49 -2.18
N SER A 205 14.61 3.80 -2.05
CA SER A 205 13.51 4.54 -2.68
C SER A 205 13.77 6.05 -2.63
N GLU A 206 12.96 6.76 -3.39
CA GLU A 206 12.88 8.22 -3.36
C GLU A 206 12.11 8.71 -2.13
N PHE A 207 12.41 9.92 -1.71
CA PHE A 207 11.77 10.63 -0.61
C PHE A 207 11.22 11.97 -1.16
N TYR A 208 9.93 12.19 -0.96
CA TYR A 208 9.25 13.36 -1.50
C TYR A 208 9.01 14.44 -0.44
N LEU A 209 9.26 15.67 -0.84
CA LEU A 209 8.79 16.86 -0.15
C LEU A 209 7.53 17.39 -0.83
N ASP A 210 6.79 18.24 -0.13
CA ASP A 210 5.58 18.89 -0.65
C ASP A 210 5.85 19.63 -1.96
N ALA A 211 4.90 19.54 -2.89
CA ALA A 211 5.07 20.10 -4.24
C ALA A 211 5.10 21.63 -4.27
N LYS A 212 4.52 22.31 -3.26
CA LYS A 212 4.37 23.75 -3.26
C LYS A 212 5.62 24.49 -2.77
N GLU A 213 6.18 24.06 -1.64
CA GLU A 213 7.26 24.79 -0.95
C GLU A 213 8.58 24.01 -0.92
N LYS A 214 8.55 22.71 -1.24
CA LYS A 214 9.70 21.78 -1.12
C LYS A 214 10.33 21.82 0.27
N LYS A 215 9.50 21.97 1.28
CA LYS A 215 9.88 22.21 2.66
C LYS A 215 9.39 21.14 3.62
N TYR A 216 8.20 20.58 3.36
CA TYR A 216 7.57 19.65 4.26
C TYR A 216 7.64 18.23 3.70
N ILE A 217 7.79 17.26 4.59
CA ILE A 217 7.82 15.85 4.24
C ILE A 217 6.44 15.40 3.75
N ASP A 218 6.39 14.72 2.60
CA ASP A 218 5.18 14.08 2.08
C ASP A 218 5.26 12.56 2.23
N GLU A 219 5.87 11.85 1.29
CA GLU A 219 5.88 10.38 1.28
C GLU A 219 7.25 9.80 0.89
N CYS A 220 7.44 8.53 1.22
CA CYS A 220 8.61 7.73 0.87
C CYS A 220 8.23 6.80 -0.29
N GLY A 221 8.44 7.23 -1.54
CA GLY A 221 7.99 6.46 -2.70
C GLY A 221 6.49 6.17 -2.66
N ALA A 222 6.13 4.90 -2.54
CA ALA A 222 4.75 4.43 -2.44
C ALA A 222 4.29 4.14 -0.99
N ALA A 223 5.01 4.67 0.02
CA ALA A 223 4.77 4.41 1.44
C ALA A 223 4.71 5.72 2.24
N ASN A 224 3.93 5.74 3.33
CA ASN A 224 3.89 6.89 4.22
C ASN A 224 5.15 6.97 5.08
N PHE A 225 5.57 8.18 5.42
CA PHE A 225 6.63 8.45 6.38
C PHE A 225 6.10 8.47 7.81
N PHE A 226 6.89 8.01 8.77
CA PHE A 226 6.77 8.33 10.18
C PHE A 226 8.15 8.52 10.82
N GLY A 227 8.19 9.32 11.88
CA GLY A 227 9.36 9.48 12.74
C GLY A 227 8.99 9.31 14.21
N ILE A 228 9.94 8.87 15.01
CA ILE A 228 9.81 8.72 16.47
C ILE A 228 10.78 9.69 17.14
N LYS A 229 10.29 10.46 18.11
CA LYS A 229 11.10 11.29 18.99
C LYS A 229 10.38 11.57 20.32
N ASN A 230 11.10 11.60 21.43
CA ASN A 230 10.54 11.92 22.74
C ASN A 230 9.23 11.17 23.04
N ASN A 231 9.22 9.86 22.85
CA ASN A 231 8.02 9.00 23.00
C ASN A 231 6.81 9.47 22.17
N THR A 232 7.03 10.10 21.03
CA THR A 232 5.99 10.60 20.13
C THR A 232 6.14 9.97 18.74
N TYR A 233 5.07 9.40 18.20
CA TYR A 233 4.93 8.97 16.82
C TYR A 233 4.46 10.16 15.99
N VAL A 234 5.27 10.62 15.06
CA VAL A 234 4.99 11.79 14.22
C VAL A 234 4.86 11.35 12.77
N THR A 235 3.76 11.74 12.10
CA THR A 235 3.55 11.42 10.68
C THR A 235 3.01 12.64 9.94
N PRO A 236 3.37 12.83 8.64
CA PRO A 236 2.94 13.99 7.89
C PRO A 236 1.42 14.09 7.73
N LEU A 237 0.92 15.31 7.73
CA LEU A 237 -0.44 15.67 7.33
C LEU A 237 -0.38 16.64 6.15
N SER A 238 -0.86 16.21 5.00
CA SER A 238 -0.88 16.99 3.76
C SER A 238 -2.08 16.58 2.90
N THR A 239 -2.50 17.44 1.98
CA THR A 239 -3.58 17.16 1.01
C THR A 239 -3.12 16.31 -0.16
N SER A 240 -1.83 15.99 -0.26
CA SER A 240 -1.24 15.15 -1.31
C SER A 240 -0.85 13.74 -0.86
N ILE A 241 -1.00 13.41 0.43
CA ILE A 241 -0.59 12.11 1.00
C ILE A 241 -1.75 11.11 0.97
N LEU A 242 -1.45 9.87 0.54
CA LEU A 242 -2.43 8.79 0.58
C LEU A 242 -2.73 8.39 2.03
N PRO A 243 -4.02 8.31 2.46
CA PRO A 243 -4.41 7.82 3.78
C PRO A 243 -4.10 6.33 3.94
N SER A 244 -2.89 6.01 4.43
CA SER A 244 -2.43 4.64 4.59
C SER A 244 -3.18 3.90 5.70
N ILE A 245 -3.66 2.69 5.39
CA ILE A 245 -4.30 1.80 6.36
C ILE A 245 -3.25 1.29 7.36
N THR A 246 -2.06 0.96 6.89
CA THR A 246 -0.94 0.55 7.76
C THR A 246 -0.56 1.66 8.72
N ASN A 247 -0.38 2.90 8.24
CA ASN A 247 -0.02 4.03 9.11
C ASN A 247 -1.08 4.27 10.18
N ARG A 248 -2.39 4.24 9.81
CA ARG A 248 -3.49 4.34 10.79
C ARG A 248 -3.44 3.24 11.86
N SER A 249 -3.07 2.03 11.46
CA SER A 249 -2.91 0.92 12.41
C SER A 249 -1.70 1.13 13.32
N LEU A 250 -0.57 1.60 12.79
CA LEU A 250 0.63 1.90 13.59
C LEU A 250 0.40 3.05 14.57
N MET A 251 -0.35 4.10 14.18
CA MET A 251 -0.72 5.18 15.10
C MET A 251 -1.52 4.65 16.29
N GLN A 252 -2.52 3.80 16.06
CA GLN A 252 -3.30 3.19 17.12
C GLN A 252 -2.43 2.32 18.06
N LEU A 253 -1.55 1.51 17.48
CA LEU A 253 -0.62 0.68 18.27
C LEU A 253 0.37 1.54 19.07
N ALA A 254 0.81 2.68 18.55
CA ALA A 254 1.68 3.61 19.25
C ALA A 254 0.94 4.24 20.45
N GLU A 255 -0.32 4.67 20.27
CA GLU A 255 -1.16 5.16 21.38
C GLU A 255 -1.33 4.11 22.48
N ASP A 256 -1.60 2.86 22.13
CA ASP A 256 -1.75 1.75 23.10
C ASP A 256 -0.43 1.39 23.81
N MET A 257 0.69 1.76 23.22
CA MET A 257 2.02 1.68 23.86
C MET A 257 2.32 2.88 24.77
N GLY A 258 1.36 3.80 24.96
CA GLY A 258 1.50 4.99 25.79
C GLY A 258 2.32 6.10 25.11
N MET A 259 2.43 6.08 23.77
CA MET A 259 3.08 7.14 23.01
C MET A 259 2.06 8.23 22.65
N LYS A 260 2.56 9.46 22.50
CA LYS A 260 1.80 10.52 21.84
C LYS A 260 1.81 10.30 20.33
N VAL A 261 0.72 10.63 19.65
CA VAL A 261 0.64 10.61 18.18
C VAL A 261 0.39 12.03 17.65
N GLU A 262 1.22 12.47 16.73
CA GLU A 262 1.10 13.77 16.07
C GLU A 262 0.97 13.59 14.55
N ARG A 263 -0.09 14.20 13.99
CA ARG A 263 -0.26 14.34 12.55
C ARG A 263 -0.20 15.83 12.22
N ARG A 264 0.85 16.25 11.54
CA ARG A 264 1.09 17.66 11.22
C ARG A 264 2.06 17.80 10.05
N PRO A 265 2.18 18.99 9.43
CA PRO A 265 3.30 19.26 8.55
C PRO A 265 4.64 19.07 9.31
N ILE A 266 5.59 18.40 8.67
CA ILE A 266 6.91 18.11 9.24
C ILE A 266 7.93 18.80 8.34
N PRO A 267 8.62 19.88 8.81
CA PRO A 267 9.70 20.49 8.04
C PRO A 267 10.85 19.51 7.79
N GLU A 268 11.50 19.60 6.64
CA GLU A 268 12.65 18.75 6.28
C GLU A 268 13.76 18.77 7.36
N GLU A 269 14.03 19.94 7.92
CA GLU A 269 15.08 20.12 8.95
C GLU A 269 14.79 19.30 10.22
N GLU A 270 13.54 18.97 10.48
CA GLU A 270 13.14 18.16 11.63
C GLU A 270 13.65 16.73 11.54
N LEU A 271 14.06 16.26 10.34
CA LEU A 271 14.69 14.94 10.16
C LEU A 271 15.90 14.72 11.08
N THR A 272 16.61 15.78 11.45
CA THR A 272 17.77 15.70 12.37
C THR A 272 17.38 15.39 13.81
N THR A 273 16.10 15.50 14.16
CA THR A 273 15.62 15.36 15.54
C THR A 273 14.98 14.02 15.83
N PHE A 274 14.72 13.20 14.79
CA PHE A 274 14.14 11.88 14.98
C PHE A 274 15.17 10.87 15.48
N GLU A 275 14.77 10.11 16.48
CA GLU A 275 15.52 9.00 17.06
C GLU A 275 15.38 7.75 16.18
N GLU A 276 14.19 7.58 15.57
CA GLU A 276 13.86 6.54 14.61
C GLU A 276 13.01 7.11 13.50
N ALA A 277 13.09 6.52 12.31
CA ALA A 277 12.15 6.81 11.23
C ALA A 277 11.86 5.56 10.40
N GLY A 278 10.73 5.58 9.71
CA GLY A 278 10.33 4.49 8.82
C GLY A 278 9.36 4.91 7.74
N ALA A 279 9.37 4.15 6.67
CA ALA A 279 8.31 4.13 5.67
C ALA A 279 7.35 2.98 5.97
N CYS A 280 6.03 3.21 5.86
CA CYS A 280 5.06 2.17 6.19
C CYS A 280 3.98 2.00 5.11
N GLY A 281 3.60 0.75 4.87
CA GLY A 281 2.60 0.38 3.88
C GLY A 281 2.34 -1.12 3.83
N THR A 282 1.36 -1.54 3.05
CA THR A 282 0.92 -2.95 2.96
C THR A 282 2.04 -3.89 2.51
N ALA A 283 2.94 -3.43 1.64
CA ALA A 283 4.00 -4.28 1.09
C ALA A 283 5.01 -4.69 2.17
N ALA A 284 5.58 -3.70 2.90
CA ALA A 284 6.67 -3.89 3.84
C ALA A 284 6.25 -3.94 5.31
N VAL A 285 5.02 -3.48 5.63
CA VAL A 285 4.57 -3.11 6.98
C VAL A 285 5.35 -1.88 7.47
N ILE A 286 6.60 -2.04 7.86
CA ILE A 286 7.57 -0.98 8.16
C ILE A 286 8.87 -1.26 7.42
N SER A 287 9.41 -0.24 6.76
CA SER A 287 10.78 -0.18 6.24
C SER A 287 11.54 0.84 7.06
N PRO A 288 12.42 0.42 7.99
CA PRO A 288 13.21 1.36 8.79
C PRO A 288 14.12 2.22 7.91
N ILE A 289 14.20 3.51 8.22
CA ILE A 289 15.04 4.48 7.52
C ILE A 289 16.29 4.75 8.35
N GLY A 290 17.46 4.41 7.80
CA GLY A 290 18.73 4.69 8.46
C GLY A 290 19.30 6.04 8.10
N ARG A 291 19.10 6.46 6.85
CA ARG A 291 19.65 7.69 6.29
C ARG A 291 18.76 8.22 5.17
N ILE A 292 18.66 9.56 5.10
CA ILE A 292 18.03 10.28 4.00
C ILE A 292 19.04 11.29 3.47
N ASP A 293 19.37 11.20 2.18
CA ASP A 293 20.32 12.09 1.54
C ASP A 293 19.58 13.08 0.61
N ASP A 294 20.01 14.31 0.62
CA ASP A 294 19.67 15.35 -0.36
C ASP A 294 20.92 15.64 -1.19
N LEU A 295 21.02 14.98 -2.33
CA LEU A 295 22.21 15.09 -3.21
C LEU A 295 22.32 16.48 -3.84
N GLU A 296 21.19 17.16 -4.09
CA GLU A 296 21.17 18.48 -4.70
C GLU A 296 21.73 19.55 -3.75
N ASN A 297 21.38 19.47 -2.47
CA ASN A 297 21.86 20.39 -1.45
C ASN A 297 23.07 19.87 -0.64
N GLN A 298 23.62 18.71 -1.00
CA GLN A 298 24.76 18.07 -0.33
C GLN A 298 24.53 17.88 1.17
N LYS A 299 23.31 17.50 1.57
CA LYS A 299 22.93 17.22 2.95
C LYS A 299 22.70 15.73 3.17
N SER A 300 22.94 15.28 4.39
CA SER A 300 22.66 13.91 4.82
C SER A 300 22.05 13.92 6.21
N TYR A 301 20.90 13.29 6.35
CA TYR A 301 20.17 13.14 7.62
C TYR A 301 20.38 11.71 8.12
N ILE A 302 21.28 11.53 9.08
CA ILE A 302 21.58 10.23 9.70
C ILE A 302 20.63 10.02 10.88
N ILE A 303 19.73 9.05 10.74
CA ILE A 303 18.74 8.68 11.77
C ILE A 303 19.26 7.50 12.59
N ALA A 304 19.54 6.37 11.95
CA ALA A 304 20.13 5.20 12.63
C ALA A 304 21.65 5.33 12.69
N LYS A 305 22.19 5.92 13.77
CA LYS A 305 23.63 6.15 13.94
C LYS A 305 24.45 4.87 14.06
N ASP A 306 23.86 3.81 14.58
CA ASP A 306 24.47 2.48 14.72
C ASP A 306 24.14 1.54 13.52
N GLY A 307 23.41 2.05 12.53
CA GLY A 307 22.97 1.29 11.35
C GLY A 307 21.85 0.28 11.61
N LYS A 308 21.26 0.26 12.82
CA LYS A 308 20.22 -0.68 13.21
C LYS A 308 18.84 -0.04 13.23
N PRO A 309 17.77 -0.83 13.01
CA PRO A 309 16.40 -0.37 13.24
C PRO A 309 16.19 0.08 14.68
N GLY A 310 15.38 1.10 14.88
CA GLY A 310 15.06 1.55 16.23
C GLY A 310 14.11 0.58 16.95
N PRO A 311 14.23 0.46 18.30
CA PRO A 311 13.48 -0.52 19.09
C PRO A 311 11.96 -0.30 19.08
N ILE A 312 11.49 0.94 18.93
CA ILE A 312 10.05 1.24 18.85
C ILE A 312 9.49 0.79 17.48
N SER A 313 10.19 1.09 16.40
CA SER A 313 9.83 0.64 15.06
C SER A 313 9.78 -0.89 14.97
N GLU A 314 10.74 -1.58 15.57
CA GLU A 314 10.78 -3.04 15.64
C GLU A 314 9.60 -3.60 16.45
N LYS A 315 9.30 -3.02 17.61
CA LYS A 315 8.16 -3.41 18.43
C LYS A 315 6.82 -3.19 17.73
N LEU A 316 6.63 -2.06 17.06
CA LEU A 316 5.44 -1.77 16.25
C LEU A 316 5.30 -2.77 15.09
N TYR A 317 6.41 -3.08 14.41
CA TYR A 317 6.43 -4.07 13.33
C TYR A 317 5.98 -5.44 13.82
N HIS A 318 6.57 -5.96 14.88
CA HIS A 318 6.24 -7.28 15.43
C HIS A 318 4.81 -7.33 15.94
N LYS A 319 4.33 -6.28 16.62
CA LYS A 319 2.96 -6.22 17.12
C LYS A 319 1.92 -6.24 15.99
N LEU A 320 2.14 -5.43 14.94
CA LEU A 320 1.23 -5.44 13.80
C LEU A 320 1.26 -6.77 13.04
N ARG A 321 2.45 -7.34 12.82
CA ARG A 321 2.60 -8.66 12.21
C ARG A 321 1.95 -9.76 13.04
N GLY A 322 2.12 -9.70 14.36
CA GLY A 322 1.47 -10.64 15.29
C GLY A 322 -0.05 -10.65 15.16
N ILE A 323 -0.66 -9.46 15.07
CA ILE A 323 -2.12 -9.33 14.82
C ILE A 323 -2.49 -9.92 13.45
N GLN A 324 -1.72 -9.59 12.41
CA GLN A 324 -1.99 -10.05 11.03
C GLN A 324 -1.95 -11.58 10.90
N TYR A 325 -1.03 -12.25 11.61
CA TYR A 325 -0.88 -13.71 11.59
C TYR A 325 -1.73 -14.41 12.65
N GLY A 326 -2.24 -13.68 13.64
CA GLY A 326 -3.01 -14.22 14.77
C GLY A 326 -2.12 -14.78 15.89
N ASP A 327 -0.86 -14.35 15.96
CA ASP A 327 0.06 -14.64 17.07
C ASP A 327 -0.21 -13.70 18.26
N GLU A 328 -0.80 -12.52 17.99
CA GLU A 328 -1.26 -11.54 18.95
C GLU A 328 -2.78 -11.40 18.87
N THR A 329 -3.39 -11.00 19.99
CA THR A 329 -4.82 -10.69 20.03
C THR A 329 -5.14 -9.46 19.16
N ASP A 330 -6.30 -9.47 18.53
CA ASP A 330 -6.84 -8.34 17.77
C ASP A 330 -7.98 -7.66 18.54
N PRO A 331 -7.70 -6.66 19.38
CA PRO A 331 -8.73 -5.97 20.15
C PRO A 331 -9.57 -4.99 19.31
N TYR A 332 -9.19 -4.78 18.05
CA TYR A 332 -9.80 -3.78 17.17
C TYR A 332 -10.75 -4.38 16.13
N GLY A 333 -10.79 -5.70 15.99
CA GLY A 333 -11.53 -6.36 14.93
C GLY A 333 -10.98 -6.06 13.52
N TRP A 334 -9.64 -5.88 13.39
CA TRP A 334 -9.01 -5.60 12.10
C TRP A 334 -8.89 -6.83 11.21
N VAL A 335 -8.97 -8.02 11.80
CA VAL A 335 -8.72 -9.27 11.09
C VAL A 335 -10.03 -10.00 10.81
N THR A 336 -10.30 -10.23 9.53
CA THR A 336 -11.34 -11.15 9.08
C THR A 336 -10.75 -12.54 8.95
N VAL A 337 -11.23 -13.48 9.77
CA VAL A 337 -10.85 -14.91 9.66
C VAL A 337 -11.77 -15.58 8.66
N LEU A 338 -11.19 -16.37 7.75
CA LEU A 338 -11.93 -17.23 6.83
C LEU A 338 -12.04 -18.64 7.41
N ASP A 339 -13.27 -19.16 7.41
CA ASP A 339 -13.58 -20.54 7.76
C ASP A 339 -13.36 -21.50 6.59
#